data_0eb3539730712e705de94d89dbd32482
#
_entry.id   0eb3539730712e705de94d89dbd32482
#
_cell.length_a   1.000
_cell.length_b   1.000
_cell.length_c   1.000
_cell.angle_alpha   90.00
_cell.angle_beta   90.00
_cell.angle_gamma   90.00
#
_symmetry.space_group_name_H-M   'P 1'
#
loop_
_entity.id
_entity.type
_entity.pdbx_description
1 polymer ?
#
loop_
_entity_poly.entity_id
_entity_poly.type
_entity_poly.pdbx_seq_one_letter_code
_entity_poly.pdbx_strand_id
1 'polypeptide(L)' 'MERVFTAHIEKDIETNYFVGSIPSIPGAHTQAKSLDELTIRLKEVLELCLEEMSEEEKAGLSVYFGTQQIAIAV' A
#
# COMPACT_ATOMS: atom_id res chain seq x y z
N MET A 1 2.94 -5.09 19.66
CA MET A 1 2.87 -6.15 18.64
C MET A 1 2.87 -5.51 17.24
N GLU A 2 3.72 -6.00 16.37
CA GLU A 2 3.78 -5.49 15.02
C GLU A 2 2.75 -6.17 14.13
N ARG A 3 2.27 -5.45 13.15
CA ARG A 3 1.41 -5.97 12.11
C ARG A 3 2.02 -5.61 10.77
N VAL A 4 2.09 -6.58 9.87
CA VAL A 4 2.67 -6.39 8.54
C VAL A 4 1.59 -6.08 7.53
N PHE A 5 1.82 -5.05 6.73
CA PHE A 5 0.94 -4.68 5.62
C PHE A 5 1.71 -4.83 4.32
N THR A 6 1.03 -5.31 3.30
CA THR A 6 1.64 -5.49 2.00
C THR A 6 1.34 -4.29 1.10
N ALA A 7 2.39 -3.74 0.51
CA ALA A 7 2.27 -2.65 -0.44
C ALA A 7 2.48 -3.17 -1.86
N HIS A 8 1.70 -2.63 -2.79
CA HIS A 8 1.91 -2.83 -4.22
C HIS A 8 2.70 -1.65 -4.74
N ILE A 9 3.74 -1.93 -5.52
CA ILE A 9 4.63 -0.90 -6.03
C ILE A 9 4.69 -0.99 -7.55
N GLU A 10 4.44 0.14 -8.20
CA GLU A 10 4.54 0.27 -9.64
C GLU A 10 5.44 1.45 -9.97
N LYS A 11 6.05 1.43 -11.13
CA LYS A 11 6.81 2.56 -11.62
C LYS A 11 6.04 3.20 -12.77
N ASP A 12 5.75 4.49 -12.63
CA ASP A 12 5.08 5.26 -13.67
C ASP A 12 6.11 5.60 -14.76
N ILE A 13 5.89 5.11 -15.97
CA ILE A 13 6.84 5.31 -17.07
C ILE A 13 6.86 6.76 -17.58
N GLU A 14 5.81 7.54 -17.36
CA GLU A 14 5.78 8.94 -17.78
C GLU A 14 6.58 9.83 -16.83
N THR A 15 6.43 9.62 -15.52
CA THR A 15 7.07 10.47 -14.52
C THR A 15 8.34 9.87 -13.93
N ASN A 16 8.55 8.57 -14.11
CA ASN A 16 9.62 7.79 -13.46
C ASN A 16 9.49 7.72 -11.92
N TYR A 17 8.34 8.08 -11.39
CA TYR A 17 8.08 7.94 -9.98
C TYR A 17 7.67 6.51 -9.65
N PHE A 18 8.06 6.07 -8.47
CA PHE A 18 7.52 4.84 -7.89
C PHE A 18 6.22 5.19 -7.18
N VAL A 19 5.17 4.45 -7.48
CA VAL A 19 3.86 4.62 -6.87
C VAL A 19 3.57 3.42 -6.01
N GLY A 20 3.23 3.65 -4.76
CA GLY A 20 2.93 2.58 -3.82
C GLY A 20 1.54 2.72 -3.25
N SER A 21 0.90 1.59 -3.00
CA SER A 21 -0.41 1.56 -2.35
C SER A 21 -0.50 0.36 -1.43
N ILE A 22 -1.33 0.47 -0.40
CA ILE A 22 -1.62 -0.62 0.50
C ILE A 22 -3.10 -0.97 0.31
N PRO A 23 -3.40 -2.03 -0.48
CA PRO A 23 -4.78 -2.31 -0.89
C PRO A 23 -5.75 -2.53 0.27
N SER A 24 -5.27 -3.08 1.38
CA SER A 24 -6.12 -3.33 2.54
C SER A 24 -6.53 -2.07 3.31
N ILE A 25 -5.87 -0.95 3.04
CA ILE A 25 -6.14 0.31 3.74
C ILE A 25 -6.58 1.37 2.73
N PRO A 26 -7.85 1.75 2.71
CA PRO A 26 -8.32 2.82 1.81
C PRO A 26 -7.56 4.12 2.03
N GLY A 27 -7.12 4.73 0.96
CA GLY A 27 -6.38 5.99 1.02
C GLY A 27 -4.89 5.87 1.28
N ALA A 28 -4.38 4.69 1.56
CA ALA A 28 -2.95 4.49 1.82
C ALA A 28 -2.18 4.32 0.52
N HIS A 29 -1.88 5.43 -0.12
CA HIS A 29 -1.07 5.45 -1.34
C HIS A 29 -0.20 6.71 -1.37
N THR A 30 0.92 6.60 -2.05
CA THR A 30 1.84 7.73 -2.22
C THR A 30 2.81 7.44 -3.36
N GLN A 31 3.69 8.39 -3.64
CA GLN A 31 4.70 8.23 -4.67
C GLN A 31 6.01 8.87 -4.23
N ALA A 32 7.10 8.41 -4.82
CA ALA A 32 8.43 8.92 -4.53
C ALA A 32 9.38 8.63 -5.69
N LYS A 33 10.53 9.29 -5.71
CA LYS A 33 11.53 9.12 -6.77
C LYS A 33 12.41 7.89 -6.56
N SER A 34 12.47 7.35 -5.35
CA SER A 34 13.24 6.16 -5.05
C SER A 34 12.43 5.19 -4.21
N LEU A 35 12.83 3.92 -4.20
CA LEU A 35 12.17 2.91 -3.37
C LEU A 35 12.38 3.17 -1.89
N ASP A 36 13.56 3.66 -1.51
CA ASP A 36 13.84 3.99 -0.10
C ASP A 36 12.92 5.11 0.39
N GLU A 37 12.79 6.16 -0.40
CA GLU A 37 11.88 7.26 -0.06
C GLU A 37 10.43 6.80 -0.04
N LEU A 38 10.05 5.95 -0.99
CA LEU A 38 8.69 5.41 -1.05
C LEU A 38 8.34 4.63 0.22
N THR A 39 9.27 3.82 0.71
CA THR A 39 9.06 3.04 1.93
C THR A 39 8.80 3.96 3.12
N ILE A 40 9.58 5.03 3.25
CA ILE A 40 9.40 6.01 4.33
C ILE A 40 8.03 6.67 4.22
N ARG A 41 7.66 7.11 3.03
CA ARG A 41 6.39 7.79 2.80
C ARG A 41 5.18 6.87 3.00
N LEU A 42 5.29 5.62 2.55
CA LEU A 42 4.21 4.64 2.77
C LEU A 42 3.99 4.39 4.26
N LYS A 43 5.06 4.30 5.02
CA LYS A 43 4.96 4.12 6.46
C LYS A 43 4.24 5.29 7.12
N GLU A 44 4.60 6.52 6.76
CA GLU A 44 3.94 7.73 7.28
C GLU A 44 2.46 7.77 6.93
N VAL A 45 2.12 7.50 5.67
CA VAL A 45 0.72 7.51 5.22
C VAL A 45 -0.08 6.42 5.94
N LEU A 46 0.51 5.23 6.07
CA LEU A 46 -0.14 4.12 6.75
C LEU A 46 -0.40 4.45 8.23
N GLU A 47 0.57 5.03 8.91
CA GLU A 47 0.41 5.43 10.30
C GLU A 47 -0.74 6.43 10.47
N LEU A 48 -0.81 7.43 9.57
CA LEU A 48 -1.89 8.41 9.58
C LEU A 48 -3.26 7.79 9.34
N CYS A 49 -3.34 6.88 8.36
CA CYS A 49 -4.60 6.19 8.07
C CYS A 49 -5.07 5.35 9.27
N LEU A 50 -4.13 4.65 9.90
CA LEU A 50 -4.47 3.82 11.06
C LEU A 50 -4.88 4.64 12.27
N GLU A 51 -4.30 5.82 12.46
CA GLU A 51 -4.68 6.72 13.56
C GLU A 51 -6.14 7.17 13.45
N GLU A 52 -6.63 7.33 12.22
CA GLU A 52 -8.01 7.76 11.97
C GLU A 52 -9.03 6.63 12.01
N MET A 53 -8.56 5.39 12.04
CA MET A 53 -9.45 4.23 12.07
C MET A 53 -9.85 3.87 13.50
N SER A 54 -11.13 3.50 13.68
CA SER A 54 -11.60 2.96 14.94
C SER A 54 -11.06 1.56 15.17
N GLU A 55 -11.16 1.07 16.40
CA GLU A 55 -10.75 -0.30 16.71
C GLU A 55 -11.60 -1.32 15.95
N GLU A 56 -12.88 -1.01 15.74
CA GLU A 56 -13.77 -1.87 14.94
C GLU A 56 -13.33 -1.93 13.48
N GLU A 57 -12.96 -0.80 12.90
CA GLU A 57 -12.46 -0.74 11.54
C GLU A 57 -11.16 -1.50 11.38
N LYS A 58 -10.24 -1.36 12.35
CA LYS A 58 -8.96 -2.09 12.33
C LYS A 58 -9.20 -3.60 12.43
N ALA A 59 -10.14 -4.03 13.24
CA ALA A 59 -10.46 -5.45 13.40
C ALA A 59 -11.06 -6.05 12.13
N GLY A 60 -11.70 -5.22 11.30
CA GLY A 60 -12.32 -5.65 10.05
C GLY A 60 -11.41 -5.60 8.83
N LEU A 61 -10.13 -5.30 9.01
CA LEU A 61 -9.21 -5.23 7.87
C LEU A 61 -8.99 -6.60 7.23
N SER A 62 -8.93 -6.60 5.91
CA SER A 62 -8.71 -7.82 5.15
C SER A 62 -7.31 -8.38 5.40
N VAL A 63 -7.23 -9.70 5.39
CA VAL A 63 -5.94 -10.40 5.44
C VAL A 63 -5.45 -10.56 4.01
N TYR A 64 -4.21 -10.13 3.76
CA TYR A 64 -3.59 -10.25 2.45
C TYR A 64 -2.98 -11.64 2.26
N PHE A 65 -3.35 -12.32 1.19
CA PHE A 65 -2.85 -13.64 0.87
C PHE A 65 -1.81 -13.67 -0.25
N GLY A 66 -1.76 -12.64 -1.04
CA GLY A 66 -0.81 -12.57 -2.14
C GLY A 66 -1.45 -12.06 -3.42
N THR A 67 -0.73 -12.14 -4.51
CA THR A 67 -1.21 -11.77 -5.83
C THR A 67 -1.20 -12.96 -6.75
N GLN A 68 -2.09 -12.93 -7.73
CA GLN A 68 -2.18 -13.99 -8.72
C GLN A 68 -2.29 -13.36 -10.10
N GLN A 69 -1.49 -13.86 -11.03
CA GLN A 69 -1.56 -13.44 -12.43
C GLN A 69 -2.44 -14.40 -13.18
N ILE A 70 -3.37 -13.86 -13.95
CA ILE A 70 -4.31 -14.65 -14.74
C ILE A 70 -4.13 -14.27 -16.21
N ALA A 71 -3.76 -15.25 -17.03
CA ALA A 71 -3.56 -15.03 -18.45
C ALA A 71 -4.87 -15.29 -19.19
N ILE A 72 -5.25 -14.35 -20.04
CA ILE A 72 -6.41 -14.50 -20.93
C ILE A 72 -6.00 -14.11 -22.33
N ALA A 73 -6.66 -14.72 -23.31
CA ALA A 73 -6.46 -14.34 -24.71
C ALA A 73 -7.36 -13.15 -25.03
N VAL A 74 -6.77 -12.08 -25.48
CA VAL A 74 -7.50 -10.86 -25.86
C VAL A 74 -7.31 -10.51 -27.32
#